data_4952cd7cad960c3fd3651b3925a4ee4d
#
_entry.id   4952cd7cad960c3fd3651b3925a4ee4d
#
_cell.length_a   1.000
_cell.length_b   1.000
_cell.length_c   1.000
_cell.angle_alpha   90.00
_cell.angle_beta   90.00
_cell.angle_gamma   90.00
#
_symmetry.space_group_name_H-M   'P 1'
#
loop_
_entity.id
_entity.type
_entity.pdbx_description
1 polymer ?
#
loop_
_entity_poly.entity_id
_entity_poly.type
_entity_poly.pdbx_seq_one_letter_code
_entity_poly.pdbx_strand_id
1 'polypeptide(L)'
;MKKLLILLLLVPHLALADNVIFFGYAGKRCDSMISLNEDKTKQKQIEEYIKAFISGMNLANYQSINSTIENLYKSSMEYCEDNPDHLFAIALGKTYLSSETKSLDNL
;
A
#
# COMPACT_ATOMS: atom_id res chain seq x y z
N MET A 1 34.30 -24.32 -0.29
CA MET A 1 32.98 -24.83 -0.66
C MET A 1 31.84 -24.19 0.10
N LYS A 2 31.94 -24.09 1.42
CA LYS A 2 30.87 -23.44 2.21
C LYS A 2 30.65 -21.99 1.86
N LYS A 3 31.70 -21.25 1.53
CA LYS A 3 31.59 -19.82 1.13
C LYS A 3 30.89 -19.65 -0.21
N LEU A 4 31.10 -20.57 -1.14
CA LEU A 4 30.44 -20.56 -2.44
C LEU A 4 28.92 -20.82 -2.32
N LEU A 5 28.54 -21.73 -1.43
CA LEU A 5 27.13 -22.02 -1.15
C LEU A 5 26.40 -20.83 -0.55
N ILE A 6 27.06 -20.11 0.36
CA ILE A 6 26.49 -18.92 0.98
C ILE A 6 26.29 -17.81 -0.06
N LEU A 7 27.24 -17.61 -0.96
CA LEU A 7 27.13 -16.63 -2.04
C LEU A 7 25.99 -16.97 -3.00
N LEU A 8 25.83 -18.24 -3.35
CA LEU A 8 24.74 -18.70 -4.20
C LEU A 8 23.36 -18.51 -3.57
N LEU A 9 23.27 -18.61 -2.26
CA LEU A 9 22.03 -18.37 -1.54
C LEU A 9 21.70 -16.88 -1.43
N LEU A 10 22.72 -16.03 -1.28
CA LEU A 10 22.51 -14.59 -1.15
C LEU A 10 22.07 -13.94 -2.46
N VAL A 11 22.64 -14.34 -3.60
CA VAL A 11 22.30 -13.76 -4.89
C VAL A 11 20.83 -13.97 -5.27
N PRO A 12 20.25 -15.18 -5.17
CA PRO A 12 18.81 -15.36 -5.41
C PRO A 12 17.92 -14.54 -4.46
N HIS A 13 18.31 -14.41 -3.20
CA HIS A 13 17.55 -13.63 -2.24
C HIS A 13 17.53 -12.15 -2.58
N LEU A 14 18.65 -11.60 -3.00
CA LEU A 14 18.73 -10.21 -3.42
C LEU A 14 17.89 -9.96 -4.68
N ALA A 15 17.97 -10.87 -5.66
CA ALA A 15 17.16 -10.78 -6.87
C ALA A 15 15.66 -10.86 -6.57
N LEU A 16 15.26 -11.72 -5.64
CA LEU A 16 13.87 -11.81 -5.21
C LEU A 16 13.40 -10.55 -4.47
N ALA A 17 14.27 -9.96 -3.65
CA ALA A 17 13.96 -8.71 -2.96
C ALA A 17 13.73 -7.56 -3.95
N ASP A 18 14.53 -7.49 -5.02
CA ASP A 18 14.36 -6.49 -6.08
C ASP A 18 13.07 -6.68 -6.87
N ASN A 19 12.48 -7.89 -6.81
CA ASN A 19 11.24 -8.23 -7.50
C ASN A 19 10.02 -8.19 -6.58
N VAL A 20 10.15 -7.68 -5.38
CA VAL A 20 8.97 -7.42 -4.54
C VAL A 20 8.23 -6.25 -5.15
N ILE A 21 7.04 -6.54 -5.64
CA ILE A 21 6.27 -5.59 -6.43
C ILE A 21 4.88 -5.45 -5.81
N PHE A 22 4.44 -4.22 -5.73
CA PHE A 22 3.05 -3.92 -5.47
C PHE A 22 2.32 -3.84 -6.81
N PHE A 23 1.25 -4.60 -6.94
CA PHE A 23 0.44 -4.60 -8.15
C PHE A 23 -0.56 -3.45 -8.13
N GLY A 24 -0.91 -2.97 -9.32
CA GLY A 24 -1.88 -1.90 -9.48
C GLY A 24 -1.38 -0.56 -8.95
N TYR A 25 -2.29 0.21 -8.40
CA TYR A 25 -1.99 1.58 -7.96
C TYR A 25 -0.96 1.67 -6.84
N ALA A 26 -0.86 0.66 -5.97
CA ALA A 26 0.12 0.67 -4.89
C ALA A 26 1.56 0.74 -5.40
N GLY A 27 1.84 0.20 -6.58
CA GLY A 27 3.16 0.27 -7.21
C GLY A 27 3.46 1.58 -7.92
N LYS A 28 2.51 2.49 -8.02
CA LYS A 28 2.70 3.79 -8.66
C LYS A 28 3.26 4.80 -7.67
N ARG A 29 3.99 5.79 -8.20
CA ARG A 29 4.47 6.91 -7.40
C ARG A 29 3.32 7.84 -7.06
N CYS A 30 3.45 8.53 -5.94
CA CYS A 30 2.45 9.50 -5.48
C CYS A 30 2.20 10.62 -6.49
N ASP A 31 3.24 11.11 -7.17
CA ASP A 31 3.06 12.14 -8.21
C ASP A 31 2.15 11.66 -9.35
N SER A 32 2.28 10.40 -9.76
CA SER A 32 1.39 9.79 -10.75
C SER A 32 -0.03 9.65 -10.22
N MET A 33 -0.18 9.30 -8.95
CA MET A 33 -1.50 9.17 -8.32
C MET A 33 -2.23 10.50 -8.22
N ILE A 34 -1.52 11.58 -7.91
CA ILE A 34 -2.07 12.93 -7.87
C ILE A 34 -2.64 13.30 -9.26
N SER A 35 -1.89 13.01 -10.30
CA SER A 35 -2.32 13.24 -11.67
C SER A 35 -3.57 12.43 -12.04
N LEU A 36 -3.58 11.14 -11.71
CA LEU A 36 -4.74 10.26 -11.95
C LEU A 36 -5.97 10.72 -11.18
N ASN A 37 -5.79 11.32 -10.02
CA ASN A 37 -6.87 11.78 -9.16
C ASN A 37 -7.68 12.94 -9.75
N GLU A 38 -7.20 13.56 -10.81
CA GLU A 38 -7.93 14.60 -11.52
C GLU A 38 -9.06 14.07 -12.41
N ASP A 39 -9.03 12.78 -12.73
CA ASP A 39 -10.00 12.11 -13.59
C ASP A 39 -11.03 11.37 -12.73
N LYS A 40 -12.32 11.73 -12.86
CA LYS A 40 -13.41 11.12 -12.07
C LYS A 40 -13.54 9.61 -12.24
N THR A 41 -13.31 9.12 -13.46
CA THR A 41 -13.34 7.68 -13.73
C THR A 41 -12.20 6.98 -12.98
N LYS A 42 -11.02 7.58 -13.01
CA LYS A 42 -9.85 7.06 -12.28
C LYS A 42 -10.04 7.14 -10.78
N GLN A 43 -10.64 8.22 -10.27
CA GLN A 43 -10.97 8.33 -8.84
C GLN A 43 -11.78 7.15 -8.35
N LYS A 44 -12.79 6.74 -9.11
CA LYS A 44 -13.63 5.61 -8.74
C LYS A 44 -12.86 4.29 -8.74
N GLN A 45 -11.98 4.09 -9.71
CA GLN A 45 -11.12 2.92 -9.77
C GLN A 45 -10.14 2.88 -8.60
N ILE A 46 -9.56 4.03 -8.25
CA ILE A 46 -8.66 4.16 -7.09
C ILE A 46 -9.40 3.84 -5.80
N GLU A 47 -10.62 4.34 -5.64
CA GLU A 47 -11.47 4.06 -4.49
C GLU A 47 -11.70 2.56 -4.32
N GLU A 48 -12.07 1.86 -5.38
CA GLU A 48 -12.27 0.41 -5.35
C GLU A 48 -10.97 -0.33 -5.02
N TYR A 49 -9.85 0.15 -5.54
CA TYR A 49 -8.54 -0.41 -5.21
C TYR A 49 -8.22 -0.25 -3.73
N ILE A 50 -8.46 0.92 -3.16
CA ILE A 50 -8.23 1.19 -1.72
C ILE A 50 -9.08 0.26 -0.87
N LYS A 51 -10.35 0.06 -1.22
CA LYS A 51 -11.24 -0.86 -0.51
C LYS A 51 -10.63 -2.26 -0.43
N ALA A 52 -10.19 -2.79 -1.57
CA ALA A 52 -9.59 -4.11 -1.65
C ALA A 52 -8.28 -4.20 -0.86
N PHE A 53 -7.42 -3.19 -1.00
CA PHE A 53 -6.13 -3.15 -0.31
C PHE A 53 -6.32 -3.11 1.21
N ILE A 54 -7.18 -2.24 1.69
CA ILE A 54 -7.47 -2.11 3.12
C ILE A 54 -8.14 -3.37 3.67
N SER A 55 -9.05 -3.97 2.92
CA SER A 55 -9.68 -5.23 3.32
C SER A 55 -8.65 -6.34 3.50
N GLY A 56 -7.68 -6.42 2.59
CA GLY A 56 -6.57 -7.37 2.69
C GLY A 56 -5.70 -7.11 3.91
N MET A 57 -5.39 -5.85 4.19
CA MET A 57 -4.60 -5.47 5.38
C MET A 57 -5.35 -5.76 6.68
N ASN A 58 -6.64 -5.50 6.72
CA ASN A 58 -7.48 -5.84 7.87
C ASN A 58 -7.44 -7.33 8.16
N LEU A 59 -7.59 -8.14 7.13
CA LEU A 59 -7.56 -9.59 7.28
C LEU A 59 -6.17 -10.07 7.74
N ALA A 60 -5.11 -9.58 7.11
CA ALA A 60 -3.74 -9.97 7.42
C ALA A 60 -3.36 -9.63 8.88
N ASN A 61 -3.88 -8.53 9.40
CA ASN A 61 -3.59 -8.07 10.77
C ASN A 61 -4.68 -8.46 11.78
N TYR A 62 -5.66 -9.23 11.35
CA TYR A 62 -6.78 -9.68 12.16
C TYR A 62 -7.48 -8.55 12.90
N GLN A 63 -7.70 -7.45 12.21
CA GLN A 63 -8.31 -6.24 12.76
C GLN A 63 -9.10 -5.50 11.69
N SER A 64 -9.91 -4.55 12.11
CA SER A 64 -10.59 -3.61 11.22
C SER A 64 -10.20 -2.20 11.62
N ILE A 65 -9.88 -1.37 10.64
CA ILE A 65 -9.69 0.05 10.93
C ILE A 65 -11.05 0.74 11.05
N ASN A 66 -11.11 1.69 11.96
CA ASN A 66 -12.31 2.48 12.19
C ASN A 66 -12.22 3.78 11.39
N SER A 67 -12.50 3.68 10.09
CA SER A 67 -12.46 4.81 9.19
C SER A 67 -13.37 4.57 7.99
N THR A 68 -13.68 5.62 7.26
CA THR A 68 -14.46 5.54 6.02
C THR A 68 -13.50 5.49 4.83
N ILE A 69 -13.99 4.94 3.71
CA ILE A 69 -13.23 4.94 2.46
C ILE A 69 -12.92 6.37 2.02
N GLU A 70 -13.85 7.28 2.21
CA GLU A 70 -13.65 8.70 1.90
C GLU A 70 -12.46 9.27 2.66
N ASN A 71 -12.39 9.03 3.97
CA ASN A 71 -11.29 9.50 4.80
C ASN A 71 -9.97 8.85 4.44
N LEU A 72 -9.98 7.54 4.15
CA LEU A 72 -8.78 6.81 3.72
C LEU A 72 -8.24 7.34 2.40
N TYR A 73 -9.14 7.58 1.45
CA TYR A 73 -8.80 8.15 0.16
C TYR A 73 -8.15 9.53 0.33
N LYS A 74 -8.82 10.40 1.06
CA LYS A 74 -8.35 11.78 1.32
C LYS A 74 -6.99 11.77 2.00
N SER A 75 -6.83 10.99 3.07
CA SER A 75 -5.56 10.91 3.81
C SER A 75 -4.42 10.39 2.96
N SER A 76 -4.70 9.39 2.13
CA SER A 76 -3.68 8.83 1.23
C SER A 76 -3.24 9.85 0.19
N MET A 77 -4.17 10.61 -0.39
CA MET A 77 -3.83 11.66 -1.35
C MET A 77 -3.10 12.83 -0.70
N GLU A 78 -3.47 13.22 0.50
CA GLU A 78 -2.75 14.25 1.26
C GLU A 78 -1.31 13.83 1.53
N TYR A 79 -1.11 12.56 1.91
CA TYR A 79 0.24 12.01 2.07
C TYR A 79 1.03 12.11 0.77
N CYS A 80 0.40 11.78 -0.36
CA CYS A 80 1.04 11.87 -1.66
C CYS A 80 1.42 13.28 -2.06
N GLU A 81 0.59 14.27 -1.73
CA GLU A 81 0.91 15.69 -1.98
C GLU A 81 2.17 16.11 -1.25
N ASP A 82 2.34 15.63 -0.02
CA ASP A 82 3.52 15.92 0.80
C ASP A 82 4.74 15.08 0.42
N ASN A 83 4.54 13.95 -0.24
CA ASN A 83 5.59 12.97 -0.54
C ASN A 83 5.46 12.46 -1.98
N PRO A 84 5.61 13.33 -2.99
CA PRO A 84 5.31 12.95 -4.38
C PRO A 84 6.22 11.88 -4.96
N ASP A 85 7.38 11.66 -4.38
CA ASP A 85 8.37 10.65 -4.81
C ASP A 85 8.18 9.29 -4.14
N HIS A 86 7.30 9.20 -3.14
CA HIS A 86 7.00 7.93 -2.48
C HIS A 86 6.06 7.07 -3.32
N LEU A 87 6.06 5.75 -3.07
CA LEU A 87 5.08 4.86 -3.67
C LEU A 87 3.71 5.03 -2.98
N PHE A 88 2.66 4.84 -3.73
CA PHE A 88 1.29 4.88 -3.18
C PHE A 88 1.08 3.84 -2.09
N ALA A 89 1.76 2.69 -2.18
CA ALA A 89 1.76 1.68 -1.12
C ALA A 89 2.16 2.27 0.24
N ILE A 90 3.13 3.19 0.24
CA ILE A 90 3.57 3.84 1.48
C ILE A 90 2.48 4.77 2.02
N ALA A 91 1.82 5.51 1.13
CA ALA A 91 0.68 6.36 1.52
C ALA A 91 -0.44 5.54 2.15
N LEU A 92 -0.80 4.41 1.54
CA LEU A 92 -1.83 3.51 2.07
C LEU A 92 -1.41 2.90 3.40
N GLY A 93 -0.17 2.46 3.51
CA GLY A 93 0.38 1.89 4.74
C GLY A 93 0.39 2.89 5.88
N LYS A 94 0.84 4.11 5.64
CA LYS A 94 0.84 5.18 6.65
C LYS A 94 -0.57 5.54 7.10
N THR A 95 -1.49 5.66 6.16
CA THR A 95 -2.90 5.92 6.47
C THR A 95 -3.49 4.79 7.32
N TYR A 96 -3.21 3.54 6.97
CA TYR A 96 -3.66 2.37 7.71
C TYR A 96 -3.11 2.38 9.13
N LEU A 97 -1.81 2.56 9.29
CA LEU A 97 -1.13 2.52 10.60
C LEU A 97 -1.55 3.65 11.51
N SER A 98 -1.99 4.79 10.98
CA SER A 98 -2.46 5.91 11.77
C SER A 98 -3.93 5.83 12.14
N SER A 99 -4.67 4.84 11.62
CA SER A 99 -6.09 4.66 11.89
C SER A 99 -6.33 3.88 13.18
N GLU A 100 -7.40 4.20 13.88
CA GLU A 100 -7.85 3.40 15.02
C GLU A 100 -8.28 2.02 14.54
N THR A 101 -8.02 1.00 15.35
CA THR A 101 -8.29 -0.38 14.99
C THR A 101 -9.16 -1.07 16.03
N LYS A 102 -9.83 -2.13 15.57
CA LYS A 102 -10.65 -3.00 16.41
C LYS A 102 -10.39 -4.44 15.98
N SER A 103 -10.20 -5.35 16.96
CA SER A 103 -10.02 -6.76 16.64
C SER A 103 -11.24 -7.31 15.91
N LEU A 104 -11.02 -8.24 14.96
CA LEU A 104 -12.12 -8.92 14.27
C LEU A 104 -13.00 -9.71 15.22
N ASP A 105 -12.48 -10.12 16.36
CA ASP A 105 -13.27 -10.83 17.38
C ASP A 105 -14.35 -9.94 18.00
N ASN A 106 -14.24 -8.63 17.86
CA ASN A 106 -15.15 -7.65 18.45
C ASN A 106 -16.14 -7.05 17.45
N LEU A 107 -16.23 -7.62 16.27
CA LEU A 107 -17.14 -7.13 15.23
C LEU A 107 -18.53 -7.76 15.33
#